data_36479f826250f3ba281ea29413ebe17f
#
_entry.id   36479f826250f3ba281ea29413ebe17f
#
_cell.length_a   1.000
_cell.length_b   1.000
_cell.length_c   1.000
_cell.angle_alpha   90.00
_cell.angle_beta   90.00
_cell.angle_gamma   90.00
#
_symmetry.space_group_name_H-M   'P 1'
#
loop_
_entity.id
_entity.type
_entity.pdbx_description
1 polymer ?
#
loop_
_entity_poly.entity_id
_entity_poly.type
_entity_poly.pdbx_seq_one_letter_code
_entity_poly.pdbx_strand_id
1 'polypeptide(L)'
;MAGIELAVSAAEPTNAEECFGLGMIYSAGAGVAVDMVAAHQWFNIAAMRGHKDAARLRREIAEQMSDPEIGQAQRAARDWLTVHPQPVVQPAPEIRVAA
;
A
#
# COMPACT_ATOMS: atom_id res chain seq x y z
N MET A 1 -5.60 25.58 0.67
CA MET A 1 -6.63 25.24 0.59
C MET A 1 -6.97 23.89 0.76
N ALA A 2 -8.01 23.70 1.02
CA ALA A 2 -8.48 22.43 1.36
C ALA A 2 -8.29 21.42 0.26
N GLY A 3 -8.16 21.85 -0.95
CA GLY A 3 -8.08 20.92 -2.03
C GLY A 3 -6.92 19.94 -1.95
N ILE A 4 -5.81 20.44 -1.46
CA ILE A 4 -4.66 19.56 -1.38
C ILE A 4 -4.82 18.55 -0.30
N GLU A 5 -5.36 18.94 0.80
CA GLU A 5 -5.55 18.03 1.85
C GLU A 5 -6.49 16.93 1.46
N LEU A 6 -7.49 17.26 0.67
CA LEU A 6 -8.43 16.26 0.28
C LEU A 6 -7.79 15.20 -0.56
N ALA A 7 -6.81 15.57 -1.36
CA ALA A 7 -6.19 14.59 -2.23
C ALA A 7 -5.45 13.53 -1.44
N VAL A 8 -4.97 13.89 -0.26
CA VAL A 8 -4.19 12.94 0.49
C VAL A 8 -4.98 12.30 1.61
N SER A 9 -5.76 13.07 2.32
CA SER A 9 -6.36 12.55 3.53
C SER A 9 -7.83 12.26 3.43
N ALA A 10 -8.56 13.00 2.66
CA ALA A 10 -9.98 12.82 2.66
C ALA A 10 -10.42 11.62 1.86
N ALA A 11 -9.77 11.34 0.77
CA ALA A 11 -10.19 10.26 -0.06
C ALA A 11 -9.44 9.01 0.30
N GLU A 12 -10.16 8.02 0.76
CA GLU A 12 -9.52 6.76 1.05
C GLU A 12 -9.26 6.03 -0.24
N PRO A 13 -8.13 5.38 -0.36
CA PRO A 13 -7.86 4.63 -1.59
C PRO A 13 -8.77 3.43 -1.67
N THR A 14 -9.32 3.19 -2.85
CA THR A 14 -10.25 2.09 -3.02
C THR A 14 -9.71 0.98 -3.88
N ASN A 15 -8.57 1.17 -4.53
CA ASN A 15 -8.04 0.11 -5.37
C ASN A 15 -6.52 0.10 -5.31
N ALA A 16 -5.94 -0.90 -5.95
CA ALA A 16 -4.50 -1.09 -5.89
C ALA A 16 -3.74 0.09 -6.47
N GLU A 17 -4.28 0.68 -7.52
CA GLU A 17 -3.60 1.79 -8.17
C GLU A 17 -3.53 3.01 -7.25
N GLU A 18 -4.60 3.28 -6.54
CA GLU A 18 -4.62 4.41 -5.61
C GLU A 18 -3.68 4.17 -4.44
N CYS A 19 -3.62 2.93 -3.95
CA CYS A 19 -2.68 2.62 -2.88
C CYS A 19 -1.25 2.79 -3.36
N PHE A 20 -0.97 2.35 -4.58
CA PHE A 20 0.34 2.52 -5.16
C PHE A 20 0.68 4.01 -5.26
N GLY A 21 -0.28 4.83 -5.66
CA GLY A 21 -0.06 6.28 -5.72
C GLY A 21 0.32 6.86 -4.38
N LEU A 22 -0.33 6.41 -3.31
CA LEU A 22 0.04 6.89 -1.99
C LEU A 22 1.46 6.48 -1.62
N GLY A 23 1.85 5.27 -1.97
CA GLY A 23 3.23 4.84 -1.72
C GLY A 23 4.21 5.74 -2.45
N MET A 24 3.89 6.12 -3.68
CA MET A 24 4.76 7.01 -4.43
C MET A 24 4.83 8.39 -3.78
N ILE A 25 3.71 8.91 -3.33
CA ILE A 25 3.68 10.21 -2.70
C ILE A 25 4.56 10.25 -1.45
N TYR A 26 4.44 9.24 -0.60
CA TYR A 26 5.22 9.23 0.63
C TYR A 26 6.69 8.94 0.40
N SER A 27 7.00 8.13 -0.61
CA SER A 27 8.42 7.85 -0.87
C SER A 27 9.11 9.03 -1.51
N ALA A 28 8.39 9.83 -2.26
CA ALA A 28 8.98 10.98 -2.94
C ALA A 28 8.84 12.27 -2.15
N GLY A 29 7.98 12.28 -1.16
CA GLY A 29 7.75 13.53 -0.43
C GLY A 29 6.95 14.53 -1.25
N ALA A 30 6.03 14.04 -2.06
CA ALA A 30 5.28 14.92 -2.95
C ALA A 30 4.12 15.54 -2.20
N GLY A 31 4.31 16.74 -1.68
CA GLY A 31 3.28 17.41 -0.92
C GLY A 31 3.17 16.99 0.52
N VAL A 32 3.98 16.04 0.93
CA VAL A 32 4.02 15.58 2.33
C VAL A 32 5.47 15.29 2.64
N ALA A 33 5.78 15.14 3.91
CA ALA A 33 7.15 14.77 4.28
C ALA A 33 7.40 13.33 3.84
N VAL A 34 8.61 13.04 3.43
CA VAL A 34 8.99 11.69 3.08
C VAL A 34 8.79 10.79 4.29
N ASP A 35 8.15 9.66 4.07
CA ASP A 35 7.86 8.73 5.16
C ASP A 35 7.95 7.32 4.58
N MET A 36 9.10 6.67 4.81
CA MET A 36 9.32 5.36 4.24
C MET A 36 8.45 4.28 4.86
N VAL A 37 8.08 4.44 6.13
CA VAL A 37 7.18 3.48 6.75
C VAL A 37 5.81 3.57 6.07
N ALA A 38 5.31 4.78 5.87
CA ALA A 38 4.03 4.94 5.18
C ALA A 38 4.12 4.45 3.74
N ALA A 39 5.23 4.75 3.06
CA ALA A 39 5.38 4.30 1.69
C ALA A 39 5.37 2.79 1.60
N HIS A 40 6.10 2.13 2.49
CA HIS A 40 6.14 0.67 2.50
C HIS A 40 4.75 0.11 2.78
N GLN A 41 4.04 0.71 3.73
CA GLN A 41 2.70 0.28 4.06
C GLN A 41 1.80 0.31 2.82
N TRP A 42 1.82 1.42 2.09
CA TRP A 42 0.93 1.55 0.94
C TRP A 42 1.34 0.69 -0.23
N PHE A 43 2.65 0.53 -0.46
CA PHE A 43 3.10 -0.40 -1.48
C PHE A 43 2.72 -1.84 -1.11
N ASN A 44 2.79 -2.18 0.17
CA ASN A 44 2.43 -3.51 0.60
C ASN A 44 0.94 -3.77 0.35
N ILE A 45 0.09 -2.81 0.69
CA ILE A 45 -1.34 -2.95 0.45
C ILE A 45 -1.61 -3.06 -1.05
N ALA A 46 -0.95 -2.21 -1.85
CA ALA A 46 -1.14 -2.26 -3.29
C ALA A 46 -0.73 -3.61 -3.86
N ALA A 47 0.37 -4.16 -3.39
CA ALA A 47 0.83 -5.46 -3.86
C ALA A 47 -0.18 -6.55 -3.49
N MET A 48 -0.72 -6.48 -2.29
CA MET A 48 -1.69 -7.47 -1.87
C MET A 48 -2.99 -7.36 -2.66
N ARG A 49 -3.23 -6.21 -3.25
CA ARG A 49 -4.41 -6.01 -4.08
C ARG A 49 -4.11 -6.17 -5.56
N GLY A 50 -2.93 -6.67 -5.88
CA GLY A 50 -2.63 -7.06 -7.25
C GLY A 50 -1.80 -6.10 -8.08
N HIS A 51 -1.27 -5.05 -7.49
CA HIS A 51 -0.48 -4.11 -8.27
C HIS A 51 0.90 -4.72 -8.51
N LYS A 52 1.26 -4.88 -9.77
CA LYS A 52 2.45 -5.64 -10.10
C LYS A 52 3.74 -4.95 -9.72
N ASP A 53 3.80 -3.64 -9.85
CA ASP A 53 5.04 -2.94 -9.55
C ASP A 53 5.23 -2.68 -8.07
N ALA A 54 4.16 -2.77 -7.29
CA ALA A 54 4.25 -2.39 -5.89
C ALA A 54 5.17 -3.29 -5.09
N ALA A 55 5.17 -4.58 -5.40
CA ALA A 55 6.03 -5.50 -4.65
C ALA A 55 7.49 -5.19 -4.88
N ARG A 56 7.84 -4.82 -6.11
CA ARG A 56 9.23 -4.47 -6.41
C ARG A 56 9.63 -3.21 -5.67
N LEU A 57 8.78 -2.19 -5.70
CA LEU A 57 9.10 -0.94 -5.03
C LEU A 57 9.12 -1.11 -3.52
N ARG A 58 8.26 -1.96 -2.98
CA ARG A 58 8.29 -2.25 -1.56
C ARG A 58 9.65 -2.82 -1.16
N ARG A 59 10.17 -3.73 -1.97
CA ARG A 59 11.48 -4.31 -1.67
C ARG A 59 12.59 -3.27 -1.76
N GLU A 60 12.51 -2.39 -2.76
CA GLU A 60 13.53 -1.38 -2.91
C GLU A 60 13.54 -0.44 -1.71
N ILE A 61 12.38 -0.05 -1.24
CA ILE A 61 12.30 0.82 -0.09
C ILE A 61 12.78 0.11 1.16
N ALA A 62 12.46 -1.16 1.29
CA ALA A 62 12.84 -1.91 2.48
C ALA A 62 14.36 -1.95 2.66
N GLU A 63 15.10 -1.86 1.57
CA GLU A 63 16.55 -1.86 1.67
C GLU A 63 17.07 -0.63 2.39
N GLN A 64 16.25 0.41 2.48
CA GLN A 64 16.66 1.63 3.16
C GLN A 64 16.05 1.73 4.55
N MET A 65 15.39 0.70 5.02
CA MET A 65 14.66 0.72 6.27
C MET A 65 15.25 -0.26 7.26
N SER A 66 15.05 0.00 8.54
CA SER A 66 15.48 -0.95 9.55
C SER A 66 14.43 -2.04 9.69
N ASP A 67 14.81 -3.15 10.31
CA ASP A 67 13.85 -4.22 10.54
C ASP A 67 12.66 -3.77 11.37
N PRO A 68 12.84 -3.01 12.44
CA PRO A 68 11.68 -2.50 13.18
C PRO A 68 10.77 -1.63 12.34
N GLU A 69 11.33 -0.84 11.44
CA GLU A 69 10.51 0.00 10.58
C GLU A 69 9.70 -0.84 9.60
N ILE A 70 10.34 -1.86 9.04
CA ILE A 70 9.62 -2.75 8.14
C ILE A 70 8.50 -3.45 8.88
N GLY A 71 8.76 -3.92 10.09
CA GLY A 71 7.73 -4.55 10.89
C GLY A 71 6.58 -3.62 11.20
N GLN A 72 6.89 -2.36 11.48
CA GLN A 72 5.86 -1.37 11.75
C GLN A 72 5.00 -1.16 10.50
N ALA A 73 5.63 -1.06 9.34
CA ALA A 73 4.89 -0.87 8.10
C ALA A 73 4.00 -2.07 7.79
N GLN A 74 4.50 -3.27 8.06
CA GLN A 74 3.72 -4.47 7.81
C GLN A 74 2.51 -4.55 8.73
N ARG A 75 2.67 -4.18 9.98
CA ARG A 75 1.54 -4.18 10.91
C ARG A 75 0.53 -3.13 10.52
N ALA A 76 1.00 -1.95 10.09
CA ALA A 76 0.09 -0.90 9.68
C ALA A 76 -0.72 -1.33 8.46
N ALA A 77 -0.07 -2.02 7.52
CA ALA A 77 -0.78 -2.49 6.35
C ALA A 77 -1.84 -3.51 6.73
N ARG A 78 -1.49 -4.43 7.62
CA ARG A 78 -2.42 -5.46 8.03
C ARG A 78 -3.61 -4.84 8.76
N ASP A 79 -3.34 -3.87 9.65
CA ASP A 79 -4.41 -3.24 10.40
C ASP A 79 -5.34 -2.46 9.46
N TRP A 80 -4.77 -1.78 8.50
CA TRP A 80 -5.58 -1.03 7.55
C TRP A 80 -6.49 -1.97 6.75
N LEU A 81 -5.94 -3.10 6.31
CA LEU A 81 -6.71 -4.05 5.55
C LEU A 81 -7.83 -4.69 6.37
N THR A 82 -7.61 -4.80 7.66
CA THR A 82 -8.63 -5.36 8.52
C THR A 82 -9.87 -4.48 8.58
N VAL A 83 -9.67 -3.17 8.63
CA VAL A 83 -10.82 -2.27 8.68
C VAL A 83 -11.28 -1.83 7.31
N HIS A 84 -10.60 -2.23 6.26
CA HIS A 84 -11.01 -1.91 4.89
C HIS A 84 -11.02 -3.19 4.07
N PRO A 85 -11.88 -4.12 4.41
CA PRO A 85 -11.88 -5.38 3.69
C PRO A 85 -12.27 -5.17 2.25
N GLN A 86 -11.69 -5.97 1.38
CA GLN A 86 -11.96 -5.85 -0.01
C GLN A 86 -12.67 -7.04 -0.49
N PRO A 87 -13.58 -6.89 -1.40
CA PRO A 87 -14.25 -8.04 -1.97
C PRO A 87 -13.20 -8.94 -2.58
N VAL A 88 -13.38 -10.18 -2.37
CA VAL A 88 -12.46 -11.12 -2.88
C VAL A 88 -12.57 -11.25 -4.33
N VAL A 89 -11.52 -11.05 -5.01
CA VAL A 89 -11.54 -11.25 -6.40
C VAL A 89 -10.58 -12.26 -6.77
N GLN A 90 -10.17 -13.06 -5.90
CA GLN A 90 -9.24 -14.01 -6.17
C GLN A 90 -9.71 -15.00 -7.06
N PRO A 91 -9.09 -15.21 -8.04
CA PRO A 91 -9.53 -16.17 -8.98
C PRO A 91 -9.06 -17.45 -8.52
N ALA A 92 -8.07 -17.38 -8.01
CA ALA A 92 -7.48 -18.50 -7.61
C ALA A 92 -8.22 -19.65 -7.32
N PRO A 93 -8.98 -19.50 -6.65
CA PRO A 93 -9.62 -20.60 -6.18
C PRO A 93 -9.95 -21.50 -7.20
N GLU A 94 -10.47 -21.09 -7.96
CA GLU A 94 -11.04 -21.84 -8.81
C GLU A 94 -10.25 -22.76 -9.26
N ILE A 95 -9.61 -22.53 -9.39
CA ILE A 95 -8.83 -23.34 -9.88
C ILE A 95 -8.74 -24.55 -9.36
N ARG A 96 -8.88 -24.69 -8.80
CA ARG A 96 -8.70 -25.63 -8.45
C ARG A 96 -9.33 -26.46 -8.54
N VAL A 97 -9.48 -26.42 -8.65
CA VAL A 97 -10.06 -27.02 -8.62
C VAL A 97 -10.15 -27.95 -9.15
N ALA A 98 -10.27 -27.82 -9.52
CA ALA A 98 -10.47 -28.44 -10.23
C ALA A 98 -10.03 -29.49 -10.15
N ALA A 99 -10.03 -29.68 -9.97
CA ALA A 99 -9.43 -30.50 -9.92
C ALA A 99 -9.79 -31.49 -9.87
#